data_f66af9e5aa8801c5f2bb487d5906ca9d
#
_entry.id   f66af9e5aa8801c5f2bb487d5906ca9d
#
_cell.length_a   1.000
_cell.length_b   1.000
_cell.length_c   1.000
_cell.angle_alpha   90.00
_cell.angle_beta   90.00
_cell.angle_gamma   90.00
#
_symmetry.space_group_name_H-M   'P 1'
#
loop_
_entity.id
_entity.type
_entity.pdbx_description
1 polymer ?
#
loop_
_entity_poly.entity_id
_entity_poly.type
_entity_poly.pdbx_seq_one_letter_code
_entity_poly.pdbx_strand_id
1 'polypeptide(L)'
;MCIRDRYKDVFLNLEIKSTPTQENVTPDPEKMVSLILKDIKDFKLEDRTLITSYDFRILYALKKQNPNVLRGFITLQQGLSITKKNIYENSPWMVKNYPLEELFLLPNIIKSLEGHVWSVFYRDVTKQNVELAHKHGLATCVWTVNREKDIIRMIEYGVDGIITDYPKKVQEICKSKNISWF
;
A
#
# COMPACT_ATOMS: atom_id res chain seq x y z
N MET A 1 25.31 7.19 8.59
CA MET A 1 25.17 6.15 7.55
C MET A 1 23.79 5.53 7.65
N CYS A 2 22.98 5.71 6.62
CA CYS A 2 21.59 5.24 6.59
C CYS A 2 21.56 3.74 6.22
N ILE A 3 20.55 3.00 6.72
CA ILE A 3 20.31 1.59 6.29
C ILE A 3 20.25 1.50 4.77
N ARG A 4 19.64 2.48 4.11
CA ARG A 4 19.57 2.65 2.66
C ARG A 4 20.91 2.54 1.94
N ASP A 5 21.97 3.14 2.50
CA ASP A 5 23.29 3.20 1.84
C ASP A 5 24.09 1.90 2.04
N ARG A 6 23.73 1.13 3.08
CA ARG A 6 24.37 -0.14 3.43
C ARG A 6 23.86 -1.31 2.60
N TYR A 7 22.57 -1.30 2.26
CA TYR A 7 21.89 -2.41 1.57
C TYR A 7 21.30 -1.93 0.25
N LYS A 8 22.06 -2.07 -0.82
CA LYS A 8 21.66 -1.65 -2.17
C LYS A 8 20.50 -2.49 -2.74
N ASP A 9 20.36 -3.71 -2.24
CA ASP A 9 19.35 -4.68 -2.70
C ASP A 9 18.00 -4.55 -1.95
N VAL A 10 17.90 -3.61 -0.99
CA VAL A 10 16.67 -3.38 -0.24
C VAL A 10 15.71 -2.52 -1.06
N PHE A 11 14.51 -3.03 -1.26
CA PHE A 11 13.42 -2.27 -1.85
C PHE A 11 12.78 -1.36 -0.79
N LEU A 12 12.47 -0.12 -1.17
CA LEU A 12 11.89 0.87 -0.25
C LEU A 12 10.38 0.94 -0.45
N ASN A 13 9.63 0.71 0.63
CA ASN A 13 8.22 1.07 0.71
C ASN A 13 8.10 2.43 1.41
N LEU A 14 7.93 3.49 0.62
CA LEU A 14 7.84 4.87 1.09
C LEU A 14 6.37 5.25 1.27
N GLU A 15 5.90 5.27 2.51
CA GLU A 15 4.54 5.69 2.84
C GLU A 15 4.44 7.21 2.93
N ILE A 16 3.52 7.79 2.16
CA ILE A 16 3.19 9.20 2.20
C ILE A 16 1.94 9.44 3.02
N LYS A 17 2.08 10.28 4.05
CA LYS A 17 0.98 10.68 4.92
C LYS A 17 0.54 12.11 4.61
N SER A 18 -0.76 12.28 4.43
CA SER A 18 -1.41 13.58 4.24
C SER A 18 -2.61 13.72 5.18
N THR A 19 -3.17 14.92 5.21
CA THR A 19 -4.36 15.25 6.00
C THR A 19 -5.38 15.98 5.12
N PRO A 20 -6.15 15.24 4.28
CA PRO A 20 -7.08 15.86 3.31
C PRO A 20 -8.20 16.69 3.94
N THR A 21 -8.45 16.49 5.23
CA THR A 21 -9.50 17.19 5.99
C THR A 21 -9.01 18.41 6.76
N GLN A 22 -7.71 18.70 6.72
CA GLN A 22 -7.11 19.83 7.43
C GLN A 22 -6.26 20.65 6.46
N GLU A 23 -6.73 21.83 6.13
CA GLU A 23 -5.99 22.77 5.29
C GLU A 23 -4.67 23.18 5.94
N ASN A 24 -3.64 23.39 5.14
CA ASN A 24 -2.30 23.86 5.53
C ASN A 24 -1.49 22.94 6.46
N VAL A 25 -1.93 21.71 6.76
CA VAL A 25 -1.15 20.73 7.54
C VAL A 25 -0.17 19.98 6.63
N THR A 26 -0.60 19.64 5.42
CA THR A 26 0.25 19.02 4.39
C THR A 26 0.11 19.78 3.08
N PRO A 27 1.17 19.80 2.24
CA PRO A 27 1.06 20.34 0.88
C PRO A 27 -0.05 19.65 0.09
N ASP A 28 -0.55 20.33 -0.95
CA ASP A 28 -1.43 19.70 -1.93
C ASP A 28 -0.74 18.48 -2.60
N PRO A 29 -1.52 17.54 -3.16
CA PRO A 29 -0.98 16.30 -3.72
C PRO A 29 0.08 16.52 -4.81
N GLU A 30 -0.11 17.48 -5.71
CA GLU A 30 0.80 17.75 -6.81
C GLU A 30 2.15 18.25 -6.30
N LYS A 31 2.14 19.20 -5.37
CA LYS A 31 3.36 19.74 -4.76
C LYS A 31 4.09 18.69 -3.93
N MET A 32 3.34 17.90 -3.15
CA MET A 32 3.93 16.82 -2.35
C MET A 32 4.64 15.80 -3.24
N VAL A 33 4.00 15.37 -4.32
CA VAL A 33 4.60 14.44 -5.29
C VAL A 33 5.85 15.01 -5.93
N SER A 34 5.83 16.30 -6.34
CA SER A 34 7.01 16.94 -6.93
C SER A 34 8.21 16.93 -5.99
N LEU A 35 8.00 17.18 -4.70
CA LEU A 35 9.07 17.15 -3.68
C LEU A 35 9.64 15.73 -3.52
N ILE A 36 8.75 14.72 -3.43
CA ILE A 36 9.13 13.31 -3.26
C ILE A 36 9.89 12.80 -4.48
N LEU A 37 9.42 13.09 -5.69
CA LEU A 37 10.10 12.68 -6.92
C LEU A 37 11.48 13.30 -7.03
N LYS A 38 11.64 14.56 -6.58
CA LYS A 38 12.94 15.21 -6.50
C LYS A 38 13.87 14.43 -5.55
N ASP A 39 13.43 14.11 -4.34
CA ASP A 39 14.24 13.36 -3.38
C ASP A 39 14.61 11.97 -3.89
N ILE A 40 13.65 11.23 -4.48
CA ILE A 40 13.90 9.92 -5.09
C ILE A 40 14.98 10.00 -6.15
N LYS A 41 14.95 11.02 -7.01
CA LYS A 41 15.93 11.26 -8.05
C LYS A 41 17.29 11.66 -7.46
N ASP A 42 17.32 12.60 -6.54
CA ASP A 42 18.56 13.10 -5.92
C ASP A 42 19.32 11.98 -5.20
N PHE A 43 18.58 11.00 -4.67
CA PHE A 43 19.14 9.82 -3.99
C PHE A 43 19.29 8.57 -4.87
N LYS A 44 18.93 8.64 -6.16
CA LYS A 44 18.99 7.52 -7.13
C LYS A 44 18.25 6.29 -6.63
N LEU A 45 16.98 6.46 -6.27
CA LEU A 45 16.13 5.44 -5.68
C LEU A 45 14.98 5.01 -6.61
N GLU A 46 14.94 5.49 -7.86
CA GLU A 46 13.83 5.32 -8.80
C GLU A 46 13.48 3.85 -9.01
N ASP A 47 14.49 3.00 -9.21
CA ASP A 47 14.31 1.59 -9.59
C ASP A 47 13.98 0.68 -8.41
N ARG A 48 13.96 1.20 -7.18
CA ARG A 48 13.75 0.40 -5.97
C ARG A 48 12.82 1.04 -4.95
N THR A 49 11.90 1.88 -5.39
CA THR A 49 10.93 2.55 -4.52
C THR A 49 9.50 2.23 -4.95
N LEU A 50 8.73 1.75 -3.99
CA LEU A 50 7.28 1.72 -4.03
C LEU A 50 6.77 2.91 -3.21
N ILE A 51 5.95 3.77 -3.80
CA ILE A 51 5.26 4.83 -3.06
C ILE A 51 3.89 4.33 -2.67
N THR A 52 3.60 4.37 -1.37
CA THR A 52 2.30 3.99 -0.81
C THR A 52 1.62 5.17 -0.12
N SER A 53 0.31 5.21 -0.16
CA SER A 53 -0.47 6.22 0.56
C SER A 53 -1.89 5.76 0.85
N TYR A 54 -2.45 6.27 1.95
CA TYR A 54 -3.90 6.28 2.22
C TYR A 54 -4.64 7.25 1.30
N ASP A 55 -3.97 8.31 0.84
CA ASP A 55 -4.53 9.35 0.01
C ASP A 55 -4.37 8.99 -1.48
N PHE A 56 -5.43 8.50 -2.07
CA PHE A 56 -5.46 8.10 -3.48
C PHE A 56 -5.20 9.27 -4.43
N ARG A 57 -5.46 10.52 -4.00
CA ARG A 57 -5.16 11.73 -4.78
C ARG A 57 -3.66 11.92 -4.98
N ILE A 58 -2.84 11.59 -3.97
CA ILE A 58 -1.37 11.60 -4.08
C ILE A 58 -0.91 10.58 -5.13
N LEU A 59 -1.44 9.35 -5.07
CA LEU A 59 -1.06 8.30 -6.02
C LEU A 59 -1.53 8.63 -7.45
N TYR A 60 -2.66 9.31 -7.58
CA TYR A 60 -3.14 9.81 -8.86
C TYR A 60 -2.27 10.96 -9.40
N ALA A 61 -1.85 11.91 -8.57
CA ALA A 61 -0.90 12.95 -8.93
C ALA A 61 0.47 12.35 -9.31
N LEU A 62 0.92 11.32 -8.58
CA LEU A 62 2.14 10.57 -8.90
C LEU A 62 2.08 9.93 -10.28
N LYS A 63 0.96 9.28 -10.61
CA LYS A 63 0.74 8.71 -11.96
C LYS A 63 0.89 9.77 -13.05
N LYS A 64 0.34 10.98 -12.83
CA LYS A 64 0.43 12.07 -13.81
C LYS A 64 1.85 12.61 -13.99
N GLN A 65 2.62 12.75 -12.90
CA GLN A 65 3.96 13.31 -12.93
C GLN A 65 5.04 12.30 -13.32
N ASN A 66 4.91 11.04 -12.88
CA ASN A 66 5.83 9.95 -13.23
C ASN A 66 5.09 8.59 -13.22
N PRO A 67 4.58 8.14 -14.38
CA PRO A 67 3.82 6.89 -14.49
C PRO A 67 4.65 5.63 -14.20
N ASN A 68 5.98 5.70 -14.28
CA ASN A 68 6.86 4.54 -14.10
C ASN A 68 7.11 4.20 -12.62
N VAL A 69 6.85 5.11 -11.69
CA VAL A 69 7.03 4.83 -10.27
C VAL A 69 5.93 3.90 -9.77
N LEU A 70 6.30 2.85 -9.03
CA LEU A 70 5.36 1.90 -8.44
C LEU A 70 4.47 2.58 -7.41
N ARG A 71 3.17 2.28 -7.46
CA ARG A 71 2.12 2.88 -6.63
C ARG A 71 1.38 1.81 -5.85
N GLY A 72 1.36 1.95 -4.51
CA GLY A 72 0.62 1.07 -3.61
C GLY A 72 -0.49 1.82 -2.87
N PHE A 73 -1.70 1.31 -2.95
CA PHE A 73 -2.90 1.89 -2.39
C PHE A 73 -3.18 1.30 -1.01
N ILE A 74 -3.02 2.11 0.05
CA ILE A 74 -3.29 1.66 1.41
C ILE A 74 -4.76 1.81 1.70
N THR A 75 -5.40 0.73 2.20
CA THR A 75 -6.84 0.70 2.46
C THR A 75 -7.17 0.22 3.86
N LEU A 76 -8.11 0.89 4.50
CA LEU A 76 -8.67 0.57 5.81
C LEU A 76 -10.17 0.84 5.82
N GLN A 77 -10.98 -0.23 5.88
CA GLN A 77 -12.44 -0.16 5.93
C GLN A 77 -12.98 -0.41 7.34
N GLN A 78 -12.41 -1.37 8.07
CA GLN A 78 -12.82 -1.76 9.43
C GLN A 78 -11.78 -1.29 10.46
N GLY A 79 -11.71 -0.02 10.73
CA GLY A 79 -10.85 0.52 11.80
C GLY A 79 -11.52 0.47 13.16
N LEU A 80 -10.72 0.45 14.24
CA LEU A 80 -11.19 0.64 15.62
C LEU A 80 -11.78 2.04 15.87
N SER A 81 -11.58 2.97 14.92
CA SER A 81 -12.08 4.34 14.97
C SER A 81 -12.44 4.81 13.55
N ILE A 82 -13.58 5.49 13.43
CA ILE A 82 -14.01 6.15 12.18
C ILE A 82 -12.96 7.11 11.63
N THR A 83 -12.18 7.74 12.50
CA THR A 83 -11.15 8.71 12.11
C THR A 83 -9.94 8.10 11.41
N LYS A 84 -9.81 6.78 11.39
CA LYS A 84 -8.69 6.07 10.76
C LYS A 84 -9.02 5.41 9.44
N LYS A 85 -10.30 5.35 9.08
CA LYS A 85 -10.73 4.76 7.79
C LYS A 85 -10.48 5.74 6.65
N ASN A 86 -10.07 5.21 5.51
CA ASN A 86 -9.98 5.99 4.28
C ASN A 86 -10.96 5.51 3.20
N ILE A 87 -11.54 4.32 3.34
CA ILE A 87 -12.46 3.72 2.39
C ILE A 87 -13.88 3.75 2.95
N TYR A 88 -14.64 4.72 2.52
CA TYR A 88 -16.07 4.90 2.80
C TYR A 88 -16.67 5.85 1.78
N GLU A 89 -17.99 5.90 1.71
CA GLU A 89 -18.71 6.75 0.77
C GLU A 89 -18.41 8.24 1.02
N ASN A 90 -18.15 8.99 -0.05
CA ASN A 90 -17.71 10.39 -0.01
C ASN A 90 -16.40 10.66 0.76
N SER A 91 -15.54 9.67 0.82
CA SER A 91 -14.24 9.81 1.49
C SER A 91 -13.34 10.86 0.83
N PRO A 92 -12.79 11.84 1.57
CA PRO A 92 -11.88 12.85 1.03
C PRO A 92 -10.51 12.29 0.62
N TRP A 93 -10.22 11.04 0.99
CA TRP A 93 -9.00 10.32 0.61
C TRP A 93 -9.06 9.74 -0.81
N MET A 94 -10.24 9.69 -1.40
CA MET A 94 -10.47 9.10 -2.72
C MET A 94 -10.34 10.16 -3.82
N VAL A 95 -10.03 9.72 -5.05
CA VAL A 95 -9.91 10.61 -6.23
C VAL A 95 -11.27 11.17 -6.67
N LYS A 96 -12.32 10.38 -6.46
CA LYS A 96 -13.73 10.70 -6.73
C LYS A 96 -14.62 9.92 -5.79
N ASN A 97 -15.90 10.25 -5.78
CA ASN A 97 -16.89 9.43 -5.07
C ASN A 97 -17.12 8.11 -5.80
N TYR A 98 -17.19 7.04 -5.05
CA TYR A 98 -17.52 5.70 -5.52
C TYR A 98 -18.78 5.21 -4.79
N PRO A 99 -19.73 4.56 -5.48
CA PRO A 99 -20.86 3.91 -4.84
C PRO A 99 -20.38 2.83 -3.85
N LEU A 100 -21.21 2.57 -2.83
CA LEU A 100 -20.86 1.63 -1.76
C LEU A 100 -20.52 0.24 -2.30
N GLU A 101 -21.24 -0.22 -3.32
CA GLU A 101 -21.02 -1.53 -3.95
C GLU A 101 -19.62 -1.64 -4.57
N GLU A 102 -19.11 -0.56 -5.17
CA GLU A 102 -17.75 -0.54 -5.75
C GLU A 102 -16.68 -0.60 -4.66
N LEU A 103 -16.93 -0.01 -3.48
CA LEU A 103 -15.99 0.00 -2.37
C LEU A 103 -15.74 -1.39 -1.77
N PHE A 104 -16.61 -2.37 -2.02
CA PHE A 104 -16.34 -3.78 -1.69
C PHE A 104 -15.40 -4.47 -2.67
N LEU A 105 -15.17 -3.87 -3.85
CA LEU A 105 -14.34 -4.40 -4.93
C LEU A 105 -13.12 -3.51 -5.17
N LEU A 106 -12.41 -3.15 -4.09
CA LEU A 106 -11.24 -2.26 -4.13
C LEU A 106 -10.18 -2.62 -5.18
N PRO A 107 -9.88 -3.90 -5.47
CA PRO A 107 -8.98 -4.24 -6.57
C PRO A 107 -9.40 -3.66 -7.92
N ASN A 108 -10.72 -3.56 -8.21
CA ASN A 108 -11.22 -2.95 -9.45
C ASN A 108 -10.92 -1.44 -9.49
N ILE A 109 -11.13 -0.75 -8.36
CA ILE A 109 -10.84 0.69 -8.24
C ILE A 109 -9.34 0.93 -8.41
N ILE A 110 -8.51 0.17 -7.70
CA ILE A 110 -7.05 0.30 -7.75
C ILE A 110 -6.54 0.04 -9.17
N LYS A 111 -7.09 -0.97 -9.84
CA LYS A 111 -6.76 -1.25 -11.25
C LYS A 111 -7.13 -0.10 -12.17
N SER A 112 -8.31 0.50 -12.00
CA SER A 112 -8.76 1.65 -12.81
C SER A 112 -7.87 2.89 -12.61
N LEU A 113 -7.21 2.99 -11.46
CA LEU A 113 -6.23 4.04 -11.14
C LEU A 113 -4.80 3.65 -11.52
N GLU A 114 -4.63 2.52 -12.21
CA GLU A 114 -3.33 1.96 -12.63
C GLU A 114 -2.37 1.75 -11.46
N GLY A 115 -2.91 1.26 -10.33
CA GLY A 115 -2.12 0.81 -9.19
C GLY A 115 -1.33 -0.46 -9.48
N HIS A 116 -0.31 -0.71 -8.68
CA HIS A 116 0.54 -1.91 -8.77
C HIS A 116 0.39 -2.79 -7.54
N VAL A 117 0.16 -2.18 -6.38
CA VAL A 117 0.04 -2.88 -5.10
C VAL A 117 -1.24 -2.44 -4.37
N TRP A 118 -1.98 -3.41 -3.88
CA TRP A 118 -3.04 -3.20 -2.89
C TRP A 118 -2.48 -3.49 -1.49
N SER A 119 -2.32 -2.45 -0.67
CA SER A 119 -1.83 -2.55 0.70
C SER A 119 -3.00 -2.47 1.67
N VAL A 120 -3.52 -3.61 2.10
CA VAL A 120 -4.78 -3.71 2.83
C VAL A 120 -4.58 -4.06 4.30
N PHE A 121 -5.42 -3.49 5.18
CA PHE A 121 -5.46 -3.93 6.57
C PHE A 121 -5.87 -5.41 6.65
N TYR A 122 -5.07 -6.23 7.31
CA TYR A 122 -5.19 -7.70 7.30
C TYR A 122 -6.53 -8.27 7.78
N ARG A 123 -7.37 -7.45 8.43
CA ARG A 123 -8.74 -7.85 8.83
C ARG A 123 -9.80 -7.52 7.79
N ASP A 124 -9.46 -6.67 6.83
CA ASP A 124 -10.36 -6.27 5.75
C ASP A 124 -10.22 -7.18 4.52
N VAL A 125 -9.14 -7.98 4.45
CA VAL A 125 -8.83 -8.82 3.31
C VAL A 125 -9.55 -10.17 3.39
N THR A 126 -10.05 -10.63 2.25
CA THR A 126 -10.57 -11.99 2.05
C THR A 126 -9.77 -12.69 0.97
N LYS A 127 -9.80 -14.04 0.95
CA LYS A 127 -9.13 -14.82 -0.09
C LYS A 127 -9.65 -14.46 -1.48
N GLN A 128 -10.96 -14.28 -1.63
CA GLN A 128 -11.58 -13.88 -2.90
C GLN A 128 -11.07 -12.53 -3.40
N ASN A 129 -10.86 -11.57 -2.50
CA ASN A 129 -10.34 -10.26 -2.87
C ASN A 129 -8.85 -10.31 -3.25
N VAL A 130 -8.06 -11.21 -2.64
CA VAL A 130 -6.67 -11.47 -3.08
C VAL A 130 -6.66 -12.05 -4.50
N GLU A 131 -7.49 -13.06 -4.76
CA GLU A 131 -7.63 -13.67 -6.09
C GLU A 131 -8.08 -12.63 -7.14
N LEU A 132 -8.99 -11.72 -6.77
CA LEU A 132 -9.43 -10.64 -7.65
C LEU A 132 -8.28 -9.64 -7.93
N ALA A 133 -7.50 -9.29 -6.91
CA ALA A 133 -6.32 -8.44 -7.07
C ALA A 133 -5.32 -9.08 -8.05
N HIS A 134 -5.01 -10.35 -7.89
CA HIS A 134 -4.13 -11.09 -8.78
C HIS A 134 -4.65 -11.15 -10.23
N LYS A 135 -5.95 -11.34 -10.45
CA LYS A 135 -6.57 -11.26 -11.79
C LYS A 135 -6.35 -9.92 -12.46
N HIS A 136 -6.21 -8.85 -11.69
CA HIS A 136 -5.90 -7.51 -12.18
C HIS A 136 -4.40 -7.22 -12.30
N GLY A 137 -3.54 -8.17 -11.95
CA GLY A 137 -2.09 -7.99 -11.93
C GLY A 137 -1.60 -7.11 -10.78
N LEU A 138 -2.38 -7.01 -9.70
CA LEU A 138 -2.01 -6.29 -8.49
C LEU A 138 -1.34 -7.24 -7.50
N ALA A 139 -0.20 -6.83 -6.94
CA ALA A 139 0.32 -7.49 -5.75
C ALA A 139 -0.50 -7.07 -4.52
N THR A 140 -0.71 -7.99 -3.58
CA THR A 140 -1.44 -7.76 -2.34
C THR A 140 -0.49 -7.81 -1.15
N CYS A 141 -0.33 -6.69 -0.45
CA CYS A 141 0.40 -6.59 0.81
C CYS A 141 -0.56 -6.38 1.98
N VAL A 142 -0.32 -7.03 3.10
CA VAL A 142 -1.16 -6.88 4.31
C VAL A 142 -0.39 -6.29 5.47
N TRP A 143 -1.03 -5.45 6.29
CA TRP A 143 -0.41 -4.72 7.41
C TRP A 143 -1.37 -4.61 8.61
N THR A 144 -0.91 -4.44 9.84
CA THR A 144 0.36 -4.92 10.38
C THR A 144 0.10 -6.26 11.03
N VAL A 145 0.73 -7.31 10.55
CA VAL A 145 0.41 -8.70 10.93
C VAL A 145 1.47 -9.25 11.87
N ASN A 146 1.16 -9.34 13.15
CA ASN A 146 2.11 -9.69 14.21
C ASN A 146 1.84 -11.05 14.89
N ARG A 147 0.59 -11.54 14.82
CA ARG A 147 0.22 -12.80 15.46
C ARG A 147 0.43 -13.97 14.49
N GLU A 148 1.03 -15.04 14.97
CA GLU A 148 1.33 -16.23 14.19
C GLU A 148 0.13 -16.76 13.41
N LYS A 149 -1.02 -16.92 14.08
CA LYS A 149 -2.26 -17.36 13.43
C LYS A 149 -2.71 -16.47 12.28
N ASP A 150 -2.50 -15.14 12.41
CA ASP A 150 -2.85 -14.20 11.36
C ASP A 150 -1.83 -14.23 10.23
N ILE A 151 -0.54 -14.42 10.53
CA ILE A 151 0.52 -14.60 9.53
C ILE A 151 0.22 -15.86 8.68
N ILE A 152 -0.08 -16.98 9.33
CA ILE A 152 -0.42 -18.23 8.65
C ILE A 152 -1.65 -18.04 7.76
N ARG A 153 -2.70 -17.41 8.26
CA ARG A 153 -3.90 -17.12 7.48
C ARG A 153 -3.63 -16.27 6.25
N MET A 154 -2.79 -15.23 6.37
CA MET A 154 -2.42 -14.39 5.23
C MET A 154 -1.62 -15.15 4.18
N ILE A 155 -0.70 -16.02 4.61
CA ILE A 155 0.01 -16.94 3.72
C ILE A 155 -0.99 -17.86 2.98
N GLU A 156 -1.97 -18.43 3.68
CA GLU A 156 -3.01 -19.29 3.10
C GLU A 156 -3.95 -18.54 2.14
N TYR A 157 -4.10 -17.25 2.31
CA TYR A 157 -4.84 -16.39 1.36
C TYR A 157 -4.02 -16.08 0.10
N GLY A 158 -2.71 -16.36 0.11
CA GLY A 158 -1.83 -16.15 -1.02
C GLY A 158 -1.38 -14.70 -1.20
N VAL A 159 -1.29 -13.92 -0.11
CA VAL A 159 -0.78 -12.55 -0.19
C VAL A 159 0.69 -12.51 -0.62
N ASP A 160 1.09 -11.48 -1.35
CA ASP A 160 2.45 -11.31 -1.89
C ASP A 160 3.40 -10.69 -0.88
N GLY A 161 2.87 -9.94 0.10
CA GLY A 161 3.70 -9.28 1.10
C GLY A 161 3.02 -9.19 2.47
N ILE A 162 3.83 -9.29 3.52
CA ILE A 162 3.39 -9.13 4.91
C ILE A 162 4.22 -8.03 5.58
N ILE A 163 3.57 -6.94 5.96
CA ILE A 163 4.17 -5.87 6.77
C ILE A 163 3.96 -6.23 8.23
N THR A 164 5.06 -6.34 8.99
CA THR A 164 5.08 -6.81 10.37
C THR A 164 6.16 -6.14 11.19
N ASP A 165 5.96 -6.04 12.50
CA ASP A 165 6.99 -5.61 13.46
C ASP A 165 7.97 -6.75 13.80
N TYR A 166 7.67 -7.99 13.36
CA TYR A 166 8.45 -9.20 13.68
C TYR A 166 8.87 -9.96 12.41
N PRO A 167 9.72 -9.38 11.54
CA PRO A 167 10.07 -10.00 10.26
C PRO A 167 10.72 -11.39 10.40
N LYS A 168 11.56 -11.59 11.43
CA LYS A 168 12.16 -12.89 11.71
C LYS A 168 11.11 -13.98 11.95
N LYS A 169 10.05 -13.69 12.70
CA LYS A 169 8.94 -14.63 12.94
C LYS A 169 8.27 -15.04 11.62
N VAL A 170 8.00 -14.10 10.73
CA VAL A 170 7.40 -14.39 9.42
C VAL A 170 8.32 -15.29 8.61
N GLN A 171 9.62 -14.99 8.57
CA GLN A 171 10.63 -15.81 7.87
C GLN A 171 10.69 -17.24 8.40
N GLU A 172 10.66 -17.44 9.72
CA GLU A 172 10.66 -18.76 10.35
C GLU A 172 9.40 -19.57 9.99
N ILE A 173 8.23 -18.92 9.98
CA ILE A 173 6.97 -19.55 9.56
C ILE A 173 7.02 -19.93 8.07
N CYS A 174 7.47 -19.04 7.20
CA CYS A 174 7.65 -19.33 5.77
C CYS A 174 8.58 -20.52 5.56
N LYS A 175 9.73 -20.52 6.25
CA LYS A 175 10.71 -21.62 6.18
C LYS A 175 10.09 -22.96 6.61
N SER A 176 9.31 -22.98 7.69
CA SER A 176 8.64 -24.21 8.16
C SER A 176 7.60 -24.75 7.17
N LYS A 177 7.10 -23.91 6.28
CA LYS A 177 6.13 -24.25 5.23
C LYS A 177 6.77 -24.45 3.84
N ASN A 178 8.11 -24.43 3.74
CA ASN A 178 8.87 -24.47 2.48
C ASN A 178 8.48 -23.35 1.50
N ILE A 179 8.17 -22.17 2.02
CA ILE A 179 7.88 -20.97 1.23
C ILE A 179 9.14 -20.11 1.19
N SER A 180 9.61 -19.81 -0.02
CA SER A 180 10.70 -18.85 -0.24
C SER A 180 10.14 -17.42 -0.12
N TRP A 181 10.98 -16.52 0.38
CA TRP A 181 10.72 -15.06 0.38
C TRP A 181 11.97 -14.36 -0.20
N PHE A 182 11.76 -13.19 -0.74
CA PHE A 182 12.82 -12.36 -1.32
C PHE A 182 13.38 -11.38 -0.28
#